data_1762b5bc734a31e28bf73b4a78797e49
#
_entry.id   1762b5bc734a31e28bf73b4a78797e49
#
_cell.length_a   1.000
_cell.length_b   1.000
_cell.length_c   1.000
_cell.angle_alpha   90.00
_cell.angle_beta   90.00
_cell.angle_gamma   90.00
#
_symmetry.space_group_name_H-M   'P 1'
#
loop_
_entity.id
_entity.type
_entity.pdbx_description
1 polymer ?
#
loop_
_entity_poly.entity_id
_entity_poly.type
_entity_poly.pdbx_seq_one_letter_code
_entity_poly.pdbx_strand_id
1 'polypeptide(L)'
;RTHLVVFRNAACDACHDMLISIMNQINEAVALFDANGRAYLLNDAVVKMESVVTKDVLGEPVQDIYEMQDGTKLTVPEVLRTKRPLLNNRQYYTTRYGKNIDVMSSTYPITQNGQLLGAFTVMEDWHMVDELHRQIIELQGKLLEKSVGQKKNNALPAKYSFKDICYTSTCMQKAVEQCRRVAKGDSSVMI
;
A
#
# COMPACT_ATOMS: atom_id res chain seq x y z
N ARG A 1 -42.69 37.21 6.28
CA ARG A 1 -41.46 36.59 6.81
C ARG A 1 -41.84 35.27 7.42
N THR A 2 -41.60 34.18 6.64
CA THR A 2 -41.87 32.82 7.09
C THR A 2 -40.61 32.37 7.83
N HIS A 3 -40.65 32.22 9.15
CA HIS A 3 -39.59 31.62 9.93
C HIS A 3 -39.65 30.11 9.73
N LEU A 4 -38.71 29.56 8.96
CA LEU A 4 -38.48 28.11 8.88
C LEU A 4 -37.84 27.67 10.20
N VAL A 5 -38.64 27.11 11.10
CA VAL A 5 -38.11 26.46 12.31
C VAL A 5 -37.58 25.08 11.90
N VAL A 6 -36.27 24.98 11.71
CA VAL A 6 -35.60 23.69 11.51
C VAL A 6 -35.52 23.04 12.90
N PHE A 7 -36.40 22.08 13.16
CA PHE A 7 -36.23 21.17 14.29
C PHE A 7 -35.02 20.27 14.01
N ARG A 8 -33.84 20.67 14.50
CA ARG A 8 -32.71 19.76 14.60
C ARG A 8 -33.07 18.69 15.64
N ASN A 9 -33.03 17.43 15.21
CA ASN A 9 -33.30 16.34 16.12
C ASN A 9 -31.99 16.09 16.92
N ALA A 10 -32.02 16.39 18.22
CA ALA A 10 -30.87 16.26 19.12
C ALA A 10 -30.21 14.85 19.08
N ALA A 11 -31.02 13.82 18.82
CA ALA A 11 -30.50 12.47 18.61
C ALA A 11 -29.68 12.34 17.30
N CYS A 12 -30.00 13.11 16.26
CA CYS A 12 -29.29 13.15 15.00
C CYS A 12 -27.95 13.90 15.14
N ASP A 13 -27.92 14.99 15.88
CA ASP A 13 -26.70 15.76 16.15
C ASP A 13 -25.72 14.91 17.01
N ALA A 14 -26.20 14.22 18.04
CA ALA A 14 -25.38 13.33 18.87
C ALA A 14 -24.80 12.14 18.06
N CYS A 15 -25.59 11.59 17.14
CA CYS A 15 -25.13 10.50 16.27
C CYS A 15 -24.05 10.98 15.27
N HIS A 16 -24.21 12.20 14.76
CA HIS A 16 -23.22 12.85 13.90
C HIS A 16 -21.90 13.11 14.62
N ASP A 17 -21.96 13.67 15.83
CA ASP A 17 -20.77 13.94 16.65
C ASP A 17 -20.05 12.64 17.04
N MET A 18 -20.80 11.58 17.34
CA MET A 18 -20.25 10.25 17.61
C MET A 18 -19.53 9.71 16.38
N LEU A 19 -20.11 9.81 15.17
CA LEU A 19 -19.50 9.38 13.93
C LEU A 19 -18.18 10.11 13.69
N ILE A 20 -18.16 11.43 13.82
CA ILE A 20 -16.93 12.23 13.68
C ILE A 20 -15.88 11.78 14.69
N SER A 21 -16.28 11.59 15.95
CA SER A 21 -15.37 11.13 17.00
C SER A 21 -14.76 9.76 16.68
N ILE A 22 -15.56 8.81 16.19
CA ILE A 22 -15.07 7.49 15.75
C ILE A 22 -14.12 7.63 14.57
N MET A 23 -14.49 8.42 13.56
CA MET A 23 -13.68 8.64 12.37
C MET A 23 -12.29 9.21 12.69
N ASN A 24 -12.21 10.12 13.67
CA ASN A 24 -10.95 10.72 14.11
C ASN A 24 -10.08 9.77 14.98
N GLN A 25 -10.63 8.65 15.47
CA GLN A 25 -9.87 7.60 16.16
C GLN A 25 -9.23 6.59 15.18
N ILE A 26 -9.67 6.59 13.91
CA ILE A 26 -9.15 5.70 12.88
C ILE A 26 -7.86 6.29 12.33
N ASN A 27 -6.82 5.46 12.19
CA ASN A 27 -5.52 5.90 11.68
C ASN A 27 -5.48 6.01 10.15
N GLU A 28 -6.36 5.28 9.46
CA GLU A 28 -6.50 5.37 8.02
C GLU A 28 -7.13 6.71 7.63
N ALA A 29 -6.66 7.29 6.53
CA ALA A 29 -7.21 8.51 6.00
C ALA A 29 -8.58 8.22 5.35
N VAL A 30 -9.66 8.83 5.89
CA VAL A 30 -11.02 8.63 5.41
C VAL A 30 -11.68 9.95 5.08
N ALA A 31 -12.18 10.04 3.84
CA ALA A 31 -12.92 11.20 3.34
C ALA A 31 -14.32 10.79 2.88
N LEU A 32 -15.35 11.58 3.22
CA LEU A 32 -16.72 11.41 2.79
C LEU A 32 -17.11 12.53 1.83
N PHE A 33 -17.88 12.15 0.80
CA PHE A 33 -18.40 13.05 -0.22
C PHE A 33 -19.93 12.87 -0.34
N ASP A 34 -20.64 13.94 -0.59
CA ASP A 34 -22.08 13.91 -0.84
C ASP A 34 -22.41 13.31 -2.23
N ALA A 35 -23.68 13.19 -2.56
CA ALA A 35 -24.13 12.67 -3.86
C ALA A 35 -23.71 13.53 -5.07
N ASN A 36 -23.30 14.77 -4.85
CA ASN A 36 -22.79 15.70 -5.87
C ASN A 36 -21.26 15.70 -5.95
N GLY A 37 -20.58 14.86 -5.14
CA GLY A 37 -19.13 14.80 -5.09
C GLY A 37 -18.46 15.95 -4.34
N ARG A 38 -19.21 16.62 -3.43
CA ARG A 38 -18.66 17.65 -2.56
C ARG A 38 -18.14 17.03 -1.28
N ALA A 39 -17.02 17.52 -0.79
CA ALA A 39 -16.42 17.05 0.46
C ALA A 39 -17.35 17.32 1.64
N TYR A 40 -17.77 16.27 2.32
CA TYR A 40 -18.69 16.34 3.47
C TYR A 40 -17.97 16.20 4.80
N LEU A 41 -16.99 15.29 4.89
CA LEU A 41 -16.19 15.05 6.08
C LEU A 41 -14.82 14.55 5.69
N LEU A 42 -13.80 15.02 6.42
CA LEU A 42 -12.42 14.56 6.36
C LEU A 42 -11.99 14.24 7.79
N ASN A 43 -11.45 13.06 8.04
CA ASN A 43 -10.92 12.75 9.36
C ASN A 43 -9.52 13.38 9.57
N ASP A 44 -9.05 13.36 10.81
CA ASP A 44 -7.75 13.93 11.20
C ASP A 44 -6.57 13.30 10.43
N ALA A 45 -6.69 12.03 10.02
CA ALA A 45 -5.65 11.35 9.25
C ALA A 45 -5.51 11.95 7.84
N VAL A 46 -6.63 12.26 7.13
CA VAL A 46 -6.60 12.97 5.85
C VAL A 46 -5.97 14.35 6.02
N VAL A 47 -6.41 15.10 7.02
CA VAL A 47 -5.92 16.47 7.28
C VAL A 47 -4.40 16.48 7.49
N LYS A 48 -3.87 15.51 8.23
CA LYS A 48 -2.43 15.35 8.44
C LYS A 48 -1.70 14.91 7.17
N MET A 49 -2.24 13.89 6.49
CA MET A 49 -1.65 13.31 5.28
C MET A 49 -1.56 14.33 4.16
N GLU A 50 -2.66 15.06 3.89
CA GLU A 50 -2.74 16.02 2.80
C GLU A 50 -2.27 17.44 3.19
N SER A 51 -2.10 17.71 4.49
CA SER A 51 -1.77 19.04 5.04
C SER A 51 -2.78 20.12 4.61
N VAL A 52 -4.07 19.76 4.60
CA VAL A 52 -5.17 20.64 4.20
C VAL A 52 -5.84 21.28 5.42
N VAL A 53 -6.47 22.43 5.19
CA VAL A 53 -7.33 23.08 6.19
C VAL A 53 -8.77 22.66 5.93
N THR A 54 -9.36 21.94 6.88
CA THR A 54 -10.72 21.36 6.74
C THR A 54 -11.75 22.39 6.28
N LYS A 55 -11.72 23.61 6.82
CA LYS A 55 -12.68 24.67 6.49
C LYS A 55 -12.65 25.12 5.03
N ASP A 56 -11.50 24.98 4.36
CA ASP A 56 -11.31 25.42 2.98
C ASP A 56 -11.69 24.33 1.97
N VAL A 57 -11.91 23.12 2.45
CA VAL A 57 -12.17 21.92 1.63
C VAL A 57 -13.61 21.45 1.76
N LEU A 58 -14.22 21.58 2.95
CA LEU A 58 -15.61 21.15 3.17
C LEU A 58 -16.61 21.93 2.29
N GLY A 59 -17.48 21.19 1.60
CA GLY A 59 -18.47 21.73 0.68
C GLY A 59 -17.93 21.99 -0.74
N GLU A 60 -16.61 21.90 -0.96
CA GLU A 60 -16.03 22.06 -2.29
C GLU A 60 -16.16 20.78 -3.13
N PRO A 61 -16.33 20.90 -4.45
CA PRO A 61 -16.30 19.75 -5.37
C PRO A 61 -14.92 19.07 -5.34
N VAL A 62 -14.92 17.75 -5.37
CA VAL A 62 -13.67 16.96 -5.35
C VAL A 62 -12.68 17.33 -6.46
N GLN A 63 -13.20 17.78 -7.63
CA GLN A 63 -12.38 18.23 -8.76
C GLN A 63 -11.65 19.56 -8.51
N ASP A 64 -12.16 20.38 -7.59
CA ASP A 64 -11.58 21.68 -7.24
C ASP A 64 -10.59 21.58 -6.08
N ILE A 65 -10.61 20.42 -5.37
CA ILE A 65 -9.73 20.12 -4.25
C ILE A 65 -8.42 19.49 -4.72
N TYR A 66 -8.51 18.57 -5.71
CA TYR A 66 -7.41 17.72 -6.14
C TYR A 66 -7.10 17.89 -7.62
N GLU A 67 -5.84 18.16 -7.94
CA GLU A 67 -5.32 18.16 -9.31
C GLU A 67 -4.64 16.82 -9.59
N MET A 68 -5.29 15.99 -10.45
CA MET A 68 -4.77 14.67 -10.80
C MET A 68 -3.54 14.76 -11.68
N GLN A 69 -2.56 13.90 -11.41
CA GLN A 69 -1.34 13.78 -12.19
C GLN A 69 -1.27 12.43 -12.93
N ASP A 70 -0.38 12.33 -13.91
CA ASP A 70 -0.08 11.10 -14.68
C ASP A 70 -1.29 10.43 -15.35
N GLY A 71 -2.32 11.23 -15.72
CA GLY A 71 -3.50 10.70 -16.39
C GLY A 71 -4.39 9.84 -15.50
N THR A 72 -4.14 9.79 -14.20
CA THR A 72 -5.03 9.14 -13.23
C THR A 72 -6.35 9.91 -13.12
N LYS A 73 -7.42 9.21 -12.74
CA LYS A 73 -8.75 9.80 -12.59
C LYS A 73 -9.21 9.78 -11.15
N LEU A 74 -9.96 10.79 -10.77
CA LEU A 74 -10.65 10.80 -9.49
C LEU A 74 -11.63 9.62 -9.39
N THR A 75 -11.52 8.83 -8.34
CA THR A 75 -12.37 7.66 -8.11
C THR A 75 -13.78 8.03 -7.66
N VAL A 76 -13.94 9.12 -6.92
CA VAL A 76 -15.22 9.55 -6.36
C VAL A 76 -16.28 9.82 -7.45
N PRO A 77 -16.03 10.62 -8.50
CA PRO A 77 -17.03 10.84 -9.55
C PRO A 77 -17.43 9.55 -10.28
N GLU A 78 -16.49 8.63 -10.47
CA GLU A 78 -16.77 7.36 -11.11
C GLU A 78 -17.65 6.46 -10.23
N VAL A 79 -17.36 6.35 -8.94
CA VAL A 79 -18.17 5.59 -7.98
C VAL A 79 -19.58 6.18 -7.86
N LEU A 80 -19.72 7.49 -7.80
CA LEU A 80 -21.03 8.15 -7.77
C LEU A 80 -21.86 7.85 -9.03
N ARG A 81 -21.21 7.82 -10.20
CA ARG A 81 -21.86 7.52 -11.49
C ARG A 81 -22.23 6.04 -11.62
N THR A 82 -21.30 5.13 -11.27
CA THR A 82 -21.47 3.69 -11.50
C THR A 82 -22.17 2.98 -10.35
N LYS A 83 -22.18 3.57 -9.17
CA LYS A 83 -22.65 2.99 -7.89
C LYS A 83 -21.94 1.67 -7.55
N ARG A 84 -20.73 1.48 -8.05
CA ARG A 84 -19.88 0.32 -7.81
C ARG A 84 -18.61 0.76 -7.08
N PRO A 85 -18.12 -0.02 -6.11
CA PRO A 85 -16.88 0.31 -5.44
C PRO A 85 -15.70 0.19 -6.40
N LEU A 86 -14.71 1.06 -6.22
CA LEU A 86 -13.39 0.99 -6.84
C LEU A 86 -12.37 0.70 -5.75
N LEU A 87 -11.68 -0.43 -5.86
CA LEU A 87 -10.78 -0.93 -4.82
C LEU A 87 -9.33 -0.86 -5.27
N ASN A 88 -8.44 -0.56 -4.33
CA ASN A 88 -6.99 -0.60 -4.52
C ASN A 88 -6.53 0.19 -5.75
N ASN A 89 -7.03 1.41 -5.92
CA ASN A 89 -6.61 2.29 -6.99
C ASN A 89 -5.48 3.19 -6.50
N ARG A 90 -4.32 3.11 -7.16
CA ARG A 90 -3.25 4.07 -6.91
C ARG A 90 -3.63 5.41 -7.52
N GLN A 91 -3.57 6.46 -6.72
CA GLN A 91 -3.86 7.83 -7.13
C GLN A 91 -2.66 8.71 -6.80
N TYR A 92 -2.24 9.49 -7.81
CA TYR A 92 -1.22 10.50 -7.67
C TYR A 92 -1.82 11.86 -8.00
N TYR A 93 -1.84 12.76 -7.02
CA TYR A 93 -2.47 14.06 -7.16
C TYR A 93 -1.75 15.13 -6.35
N THR A 94 -2.00 16.38 -6.72
CA THR A 94 -1.55 17.55 -5.97
C THR A 94 -2.74 18.16 -5.26
N THR A 95 -2.57 18.45 -3.97
CA THR A 95 -3.59 19.20 -3.22
C THR A 95 -3.59 20.67 -3.64
N ARG A 96 -4.67 21.39 -3.38
CA ARG A 96 -4.77 22.84 -3.61
C ARG A 96 -3.63 23.65 -2.94
N TYR A 97 -2.95 23.10 -1.95
CA TYR A 97 -1.81 23.72 -1.26
C TYR A 97 -0.45 23.32 -1.88
N GLY A 98 -0.45 22.62 -3.01
CA GLY A 98 0.76 22.23 -3.72
C GLY A 98 1.47 21.01 -3.17
N LYS A 99 0.86 20.24 -2.24
CA LYS A 99 1.42 19.01 -1.72
C LYS A 99 1.11 17.86 -2.66
N ASN A 100 2.15 17.14 -3.09
CA ASN A 100 2.02 15.92 -3.88
C ASN A 100 1.70 14.74 -2.96
N ILE A 101 0.70 13.98 -3.34
CA ILE A 101 0.16 12.85 -2.59
C ILE A 101 0.18 11.61 -3.50
N ASP A 102 0.71 10.53 -2.98
CA ASP A 102 0.71 9.20 -3.61
C ASP A 102 0.04 8.21 -2.65
N VAL A 103 -1.16 7.78 -2.99
CA VAL A 103 -1.99 6.96 -2.12
C VAL A 103 -2.55 5.75 -2.84
N MET A 104 -2.73 4.67 -2.09
CA MET A 104 -3.62 3.58 -2.47
C MET A 104 -5.00 3.87 -1.90
N SER A 105 -6.00 4.01 -2.77
CA SER A 105 -7.36 4.38 -2.37
C SER A 105 -8.38 3.30 -2.70
N SER A 106 -9.36 3.13 -1.82
CA SER A 106 -10.57 2.34 -2.04
C SER A 106 -11.78 3.21 -1.81
N THR A 107 -12.61 3.39 -2.84
CA THR A 107 -13.78 4.26 -2.81
C THR A 107 -15.06 3.43 -2.90
N TYR A 108 -16.00 3.68 -2.01
CA TYR A 108 -17.25 2.95 -1.86
C TYR A 108 -18.45 3.89 -1.99
N PRO A 109 -19.56 3.47 -2.65
CA PRO A 109 -20.80 4.22 -2.65
C PRO A 109 -21.52 4.06 -1.29
N ILE A 110 -22.11 5.13 -0.80
CA ILE A 110 -23.03 5.12 0.34
C ILE A 110 -24.45 5.12 -0.18
N THR A 111 -25.18 4.04 0.06
CA THR A 111 -26.57 3.91 -0.39
C THR A 111 -27.50 3.60 0.77
N GLN A 112 -28.70 4.19 0.77
CA GLN A 112 -29.75 3.90 1.72
C GLN A 112 -31.07 3.70 0.97
N ASN A 113 -31.73 2.58 1.18
CA ASN A 113 -32.99 2.23 0.50
C ASN A 113 -32.91 2.34 -1.04
N GLY A 114 -31.76 2.00 -1.62
CA GLY A 114 -31.52 2.11 -3.07
C GLY A 114 -31.19 3.53 -3.57
N GLN A 115 -31.28 4.53 -2.73
CA GLN A 115 -30.88 5.91 -3.05
C GLN A 115 -29.40 6.12 -2.72
N LEU A 116 -28.66 6.73 -3.65
CA LEU A 116 -27.28 7.14 -3.45
C LEU A 116 -27.24 8.39 -2.56
N LEU A 117 -26.55 8.29 -1.43
CA LEU A 117 -26.34 9.40 -0.51
C LEU A 117 -25.00 10.09 -0.73
N GLY A 118 -24.01 9.35 -1.25
CA GLY A 118 -22.66 9.86 -1.44
C GLY A 118 -21.66 8.73 -1.67
N ALA A 119 -20.41 9.04 -1.40
CA ALA A 119 -19.32 8.07 -1.41
C ALA A 119 -18.36 8.34 -0.25
N PHE A 120 -17.61 7.31 0.16
CA PHE A 120 -16.46 7.50 1.04
C PHE A 120 -15.24 6.83 0.44
N THR A 121 -14.08 7.41 0.73
CA THR A 121 -12.79 6.90 0.30
C THR A 121 -11.93 6.62 1.52
N VAL A 122 -11.32 5.44 1.55
CA VAL A 122 -10.26 5.07 2.48
C VAL A 122 -8.95 5.14 1.72
N MET A 123 -7.94 5.78 2.29
CA MET A 123 -6.65 6.04 1.65
C MET A 123 -5.51 5.61 2.57
N GLU A 124 -4.53 4.94 1.98
CA GLU A 124 -3.27 4.57 2.62
C GLU A 124 -2.12 5.32 1.93
N ASP A 125 -1.22 5.90 2.73
CA ASP A 125 -0.03 6.59 2.21
C ASP A 125 0.93 5.57 1.59
N TRP A 126 1.00 5.59 0.25
CA TRP A 126 1.85 4.66 -0.50
C TRP A 126 3.34 5.03 -0.42
N HIS A 127 3.64 6.30 -0.21
CA HIS A 127 5.02 6.76 -0.07
C HIS A 127 5.72 6.10 1.12
N MET A 128 5.01 5.92 2.21
CA MET A 128 5.51 5.25 3.42
C MET A 128 5.76 3.75 3.17
N VAL A 129 4.90 3.10 2.38
CA VAL A 129 5.06 1.69 2.00
C VAL A 129 6.29 1.48 1.09
N ASP A 130 6.48 2.35 0.11
CA ASP A 130 7.64 2.31 -0.79
C ASP A 130 8.97 2.54 -0.04
N GLU A 131 8.97 3.44 0.94
CA GLU A 131 10.16 3.70 1.77
C GLU A 131 10.51 2.49 2.64
N LEU A 132 9.52 1.86 3.29
CA LEU A 132 9.72 0.63 4.05
C LEU A 132 10.22 -0.52 3.17
N HIS A 133 9.67 -0.69 1.97
CA HIS A 133 10.16 -1.68 1.01
C HIS A 133 11.61 -1.43 0.61
N ARG A 134 12.00 -0.19 0.34
CA ARG A 134 13.39 0.17 0.07
C ARG A 134 14.32 -0.18 1.23
N GLN A 135 13.93 0.12 2.45
CA GLN A 135 14.70 -0.22 3.65
C GLN A 135 14.86 -1.73 3.83
N ILE A 136 13.80 -2.51 3.58
CA ILE A 136 13.86 -3.98 3.62
C ILE A 136 14.85 -4.52 2.59
N ILE A 137 14.79 -4.05 1.34
CA ILE A 137 15.69 -4.47 0.26
C ILE A 137 17.14 -4.11 0.60
N GLU A 138 17.39 -2.91 1.12
CA GLU A 138 18.72 -2.46 1.54
C GLU A 138 19.28 -3.33 2.68
N LEU A 139 18.45 -3.63 3.69
CA LEU A 139 18.84 -4.50 4.80
C LEU A 139 19.14 -5.93 4.33
N GLN A 140 18.32 -6.47 3.41
CA GLN A 140 18.58 -7.78 2.80
C GLN A 140 19.88 -7.77 2.00
N GLY A 141 20.15 -6.71 1.24
CA GLY A 141 21.43 -6.54 0.52
C GLY A 141 22.63 -6.54 1.48
N LYS A 142 22.56 -5.79 2.56
CA LYS A 142 23.62 -5.77 3.59
C LYS A 142 23.82 -7.12 4.28
N LEU A 143 22.77 -7.90 4.49
CA LEU A 143 22.84 -9.25 5.04
C LEU A 143 23.49 -10.22 4.04
N LEU A 144 23.17 -10.12 2.76
CA LEU A 144 23.78 -10.92 1.69
C LEU A 144 25.27 -10.59 1.53
N GLU A 145 25.64 -9.31 1.55
CA GLU A 145 27.06 -8.89 1.49
C GLU A 145 27.86 -9.42 2.69
N LYS A 146 27.29 -9.35 3.91
CA LYS A 146 27.91 -9.94 5.10
C LYS A 146 28.03 -11.46 4.98
N SER A 147 27.06 -12.13 4.39
CA SER A 147 27.12 -13.59 4.17
C SER A 147 28.13 -13.99 3.08
N VAL A 148 28.32 -13.13 2.06
CA VAL A 148 29.33 -13.34 1.01
C VAL A 148 30.73 -13.00 1.51
N GLY A 149 30.88 -11.96 2.37
CA GLY A 149 32.16 -11.63 3.01
C GLY A 149 32.64 -12.68 4.01
N GLN A 150 31.72 -13.41 4.67
CA GLN A 150 32.06 -14.53 5.52
C GLN A 150 32.31 -15.86 4.77
N LYS A 151 31.84 -15.97 3.52
CA LYS A 151 32.07 -17.18 2.69
C LYS A 151 33.52 -17.35 2.21
N LYS A 152 34.42 -16.39 2.42
CA LYS A 152 35.84 -16.59 2.11
C LYS A 152 36.60 -17.50 3.08
N ASN A 153 36.00 -17.85 4.26
CA ASN A 153 36.68 -18.74 5.22
C ASN A 153 35.79 -19.82 5.88
N ASN A 154 34.51 -19.97 5.46
CA ASN A 154 33.66 -21.08 5.93
C ASN A 154 33.13 -21.85 4.73
N ALA A 155 34.02 -22.54 4.00
CA ALA A 155 33.59 -23.77 3.35
C ALA A 155 33.04 -24.65 4.48
N LEU A 156 31.73 -24.88 4.53
CA LEU A 156 31.15 -25.91 5.37
C LEU A 156 32.02 -27.16 5.12
N PRO A 157 32.65 -27.74 6.16
CA PRO A 157 33.45 -28.93 5.95
C PRO A 157 32.53 -29.95 5.28
N ALA A 158 32.90 -30.38 4.08
CA ALA A 158 32.11 -31.35 3.35
C ALA A 158 31.93 -32.57 4.27
N LYS A 159 30.65 -32.87 4.63
CA LYS A 159 30.29 -33.94 5.56
C LYS A 159 30.82 -35.30 5.06
N TYR A 160 31.01 -35.42 3.77
CA TYR A 160 31.51 -36.61 3.08
C TYR A 160 32.65 -36.25 2.15
N SER A 161 33.63 -37.17 2.04
CA SER A 161 34.79 -37.05 1.15
C SER A 161 34.79 -38.20 0.12
N PHE A 162 35.60 -38.10 -0.88
CA PHE A 162 35.79 -39.23 -1.83
C PHE A 162 36.24 -40.53 -1.18
N LYS A 163 36.71 -40.47 0.08
CA LYS A 163 37.10 -41.66 0.86
C LYS A 163 35.90 -42.41 1.42
N ASP A 164 34.77 -41.73 1.55
CA ASP A 164 33.55 -42.28 2.14
C ASP A 164 32.66 -42.98 1.11
N ILE A 165 33.09 -42.93 -0.19
CA ILE A 165 32.39 -43.61 -1.28
C ILE A 165 32.92 -45.07 -1.38
N CYS A 166 32.08 -46.02 -1.00
CA CYS A 166 32.34 -47.44 -1.14
C CYS A 166 31.91 -47.93 -2.54
N TYR A 167 32.81 -48.53 -3.29
CA TYR A 167 32.51 -49.08 -4.62
C TYR A 167 33.34 -50.37 -4.88
N THR A 168 32.72 -51.29 -5.62
CA THR A 168 33.35 -52.56 -6.04
C THR A 168 33.49 -52.64 -7.57
N SER A 169 32.78 -51.79 -8.29
CA SER A 169 32.72 -51.78 -9.75
C SER A 169 33.87 -50.95 -10.36
N THR A 170 34.52 -51.46 -11.40
CA THR A 170 35.54 -50.74 -12.16
C THR A 170 35.01 -49.49 -12.87
N CYS A 171 33.73 -49.48 -13.22
CA CYS A 171 33.09 -48.32 -13.83
C CYS A 171 32.99 -47.19 -12.83
N MET A 172 32.58 -47.47 -11.58
CA MET A 172 32.48 -46.49 -10.49
C MET A 172 33.86 -45.99 -10.06
N GLN A 173 34.88 -46.84 -10.10
CA GLN A 173 36.26 -46.42 -9.85
C GLN A 173 36.72 -45.33 -10.83
N LYS A 174 36.46 -45.52 -12.14
CA LYS A 174 36.77 -44.52 -13.16
C LYS A 174 36.01 -43.22 -12.97
N ALA A 175 34.73 -43.28 -12.62
CA ALA A 175 33.92 -42.13 -12.37
C ALA A 175 34.42 -41.29 -11.16
N VAL A 176 34.76 -41.94 -10.05
CA VAL A 176 35.30 -41.26 -8.85
C VAL A 176 36.67 -40.62 -9.17
N GLU A 177 37.49 -41.28 -10.00
CA GLU A 177 38.79 -40.75 -10.40
C GLU A 177 38.68 -39.53 -11.32
N GLN A 178 37.70 -39.52 -12.22
CA GLN A 178 37.34 -38.33 -13.01
C GLN A 178 36.85 -37.18 -12.14
N CYS A 179 35.94 -37.44 -11.21
CA CYS A 179 35.45 -36.44 -10.27
C CYS A 179 36.59 -35.84 -9.43
N ARG A 180 37.56 -36.64 -8.98
CA ARG A 180 38.74 -36.14 -8.24
C ARG A 180 39.62 -35.21 -9.09
N ARG A 181 39.74 -35.45 -10.39
CA ARG A 181 40.52 -34.57 -11.29
C ARG A 181 39.82 -33.22 -11.45
N VAL A 182 38.53 -33.26 -11.68
CA VAL A 182 37.74 -32.04 -11.90
C VAL A 182 37.58 -31.22 -10.64
N ALA A 183 37.46 -31.86 -9.47
CA ALA A 183 37.37 -31.19 -8.17
C ALA A 183 38.58 -30.33 -7.77
N LYS A 184 39.69 -30.43 -8.50
CA LYS A 184 40.88 -29.59 -8.33
C LYS A 184 40.84 -28.29 -9.13
N GLY A 185 39.86 -28.11 -9.99
CA GLY A 185 39.62 -26.91 -10.81
C GLY A 185 38.33 -26.20 -10.44
N ASP A 186 38.18 -24.94 -10.89
CA ASP A 186 37.01 -24.11 -10.68
C ASP A 186 35.86 -24.37 -11.68
N SER A 187 35.88 -25.50 -12.36
CA SER A 187 34.87 -25.84 -13.38
C SER A 187 33.63 -26.48 -12.77
N SER A 188 32.44 -26.02 -13.20
CA SER A 188 31.17 -26.66 -12.85
C SER A 188 31.06 -28.05 -13.52
N VAL A 189 30.66 -29.05 -12.75
CA VAL A 189 30.43 -30.41 -13.22
C VAL A 189 28.96 -30.76 -13.10
N MET A 190 28.38 -31.23 -14.21
CA MET A 190 27.03 -31.80 -14.23
C MET A 190 27.17 -33.32 -14.26
N ILE A 191 26.52 -34.01 -13.32
CA ILE A 191 26.49 -35.47 -13.20
C ILE A 191 25.14 -35.96 -13.68
#